data_510485ddd6e77601091bdab4a947d8dc
#
_entry.id   510485ddd6e77601091bdab4a947d8dc
#
_cell.length_a   1.000
_cell.length_b   1.000
_cell.length_c   1.000
_cell.angle_alpha   90.00
_cell.angle_beta   90.00
_cell.angle_gamma   90.00
#
_symmetry.space_group_name_H-M   'P 1'
#
loop_
_entity.id
_entity.type
_entity.pdbx_description
1 polymer ?
#
loop_
_entity_poly.entity_id
_entity_poly.type
_entity_poly.pdbx_seq_one_letter_code
_entity_poly.pdbx_strand_id
1 'polypeptide(L)'
;MAVAHLGHAEIRVTDIERSRWFFTEVLGLYVTEENDERVYLRAWQDWDHHTLILKKSDHAGIEHVGWRVETPEDMEAYEKQLKELGIECHWIEGAKEPGQGDGLRFLTPGGMPFELYWEVERFAPQGNLQKQDDDLASALPSHPWKYASRGIGPRRFDHVNFLTDDPGTEQEWMTRELGIHHRYYAESSGGERMASWLSRTNLSHEVAVQRNKNQNGALLHHVAYFVDSPDQMLRAATILADNGIEIEWGPGQHGTSGAIFLYCFEPSGNRVEVWTGGLLIFPPDWTPIRWTPEVAELGYELWGSAMPDTYLTYGTASHFTDAPQRSVSSPS
;
A
#
# COMPACT_ATOMS: atom_id res chain seq x y z
N MET A 1 15.38 3.56 -16.56
CA MET A 1 14.35 2.60 -16.06
C MET A 1 13.89 3.04 -14.70
N ALA A 2 12.62 3.19 -14.49
CA ALA A 2 12.01 3.50 -13.21
C ALA A 2 10.58 2.95 -13.16
N VAL A 3 10.04 2.70 -11.95
CA VAL A 3 8.61 2.44 -11.79
C VAL A 3 7.83 3.75 -11.96
N ALA A 4 6.59 3.69 -12.39
CA ALA A 4 5.76 4.87 -12.60
C ALA A 4 5.06 5.31 -11.31
N HIS A 5 4.44 4.37 -10.60
CA HIS A 5 3.71 4.61 -9.34
C HIS A 5 3.38 3.27 -8.65
N LEU A 6 2.99 3.37 -7.37
CA LEU A 6 2.34 2.28 -6.64
C LEU A 6 0.96 2.01 -7.27
N GLY A 7 0.70 0.79 -7.70
CA GLY A 7 -0.54 0.40 -8.35
C GLY A 7 -1.54 -0.26 -7.41
N HIS A 8 -1.15 -1.36 -6.78
CA HIS A 8 -2.06 -2.14 -5.94
C HIS A 8 -1.33 -2.92 -4.84
N ALA A 9 -2.11 -3.50 -3.93
CA ALA A 9 -1.66 -4.48 -2.96
C ALA A 9 -2.58 -5.71 -2.97
N GLU A 10 -2.03 -6.93 -2.91
CA GLU A 10 -2.79 -8.15 -2.61
C GLU A 10 -2.54 -8.56 -1.17
N ILE A 11 -3.58 -8.49 -0.32
CA ILE A 11 -3.50 -8.90 1.07
C ILE A 11 -4.23 -10.24 1.29
N ARG A 12 -3.65 -11.06 2.15
CA ARG A 12 -4.28 -12.31 2.59
C ARG A 12 -5.23 -12.05 3.76
N VAL A 13 -6.39 -12.67 3.70
CA VAL A 13 -7.44 -12.56 4.72
C VAL A 13 -7.94 -13.93 5.14
N THR A 14 -8.21 -14.12 6.43
CA THR A 14 -8.64 -15.40 6.99
C THR A 14 -10.14 -15.63 6.91
N ASP A 15 -10.90 -14.55 6.79
CA ASP A 15 -12.35 -14.56 6.59
C ASP A 15 -12.67 -13.54 5.46
N ILE A 16 -12.76 -14.05 4.24
CA ILE A 16 -12.93 -13.21 3.05
C ILE A 16 -14.26 -12.45 3.06
N GLU A 17 -15.33 -13.03 3.63
CA GLU A 17 -16.64 -12.38 3.68
C GLU A 17 -16.64 -11.22 4.68
N ARG A 18 -16.02 -11.40 5.85
CA ARG A 18 -15.90 -10.33 6.84
C ARG A 18 -14.95 -9.24 6.40
N SER A 19 -13.82 -9.58 5.77
CA SER A 19 -12.90 -8.59 5.22
C SER A 19 -13.54 -7.85 4.03
N ARG A 20 -14.26 -8.56 3.14
CA ARG A 20 -15.05 -7.94 2.07
C ARG A 20 -16.06 -6.93 2.64
N TRP A 21 -16.84 -7.34 3.66
CA TRP A 21 -17.76 -6.42 4.35
C TRP A 21 -17.05 -5.18 4.89
N PHE A 22 -15.90 -5.36 5.56
CA PHE A 22 -15.15 -4.24 6.10
C PHE A 22 -14.72 -3.28 4.98
N PHE A 23 -14.10 -3.79 3.92
CA PHE A 23 -13.61 -2.93 2.85
C PHE A 23 -14.73 -2.30 2.02
N THR A 24 -15.90 -2.95 1.87
CA THR A 24 -17.01 -2.41 1.06
C THR A 24 -18.00 -1.57 1.87
N GLU A 25 -18.42 -2.00 3.06
CA GLU A 25 -19.46 -1.31 3.83
C GLU A 25 -18.89 -0.33 4.86
N VAL A 26 -17.77 -0.67 5.51
CA VAL A 26 -17.15 0.21 6.51
C VAL A 26 -16.20 1.20 5.84
N LEU A 27 -15.22 0.71 5.09
CA LEU A 27 -14.28 1.60 4.37
C LEU A 27 -14.92 2.26 3.14
N GLY A 28 -15.75 1.54 2.38
CA GLY A 28 -16.50 2.10 1.26
C GLY A 28 -15.85 1.92 -0.12
N LEU A 29 -15.02 0.88 -0.29
CA LEU A 29 -14.45 0.52 -1.59
C LEU A 29 -15.51 -0.14 -2.49
N TYR A 30 -15.22 -0.15 -3.79
CA TYR A 30 -16.06 -0.76 -4.83
C TYR A 30 -15.46 -2.08 -5.27
N VAL A 31 -16.28 -3.13 -5.31
CA VAL A 31 -15.90 -4.40 -5.95
C VAL A 31 -15.96 -4.20 -7.46
N THR A 32 -14.87 -4.53 -8.14
CA THR A 32 -14.77 -4.56 -9.60
C THR A 32 -14.96 -5.96 -10.15
N GLU A 33 -14.40 -6.94 -9.46
CA GLU A 33 -14.54 -8.36 -9.77
C GLU A 33 -14.39 -9.21 -8.51
N GLU A 34 -14.97 -10.40 -8.47
CA GLU A 34 -14.79 -11.36 -7.39
C GLU A 34 -14.98 -12.81 -7.86
N ASN A 35 -14.30 -13.73 -7.17
CA ASN A 35 -14.46 -15.17 -7.29
C ASN A 35 -14.33 -15.83 -5.90
N ASP A 36 -14.36 -17.17 -5.84
CA ASP A 36 -14.36 -17.90 -4.57
C ASP A 36 -13.07 -17.69 -3.73
N GLU A 37 -11.99 -17.23 -4.35
CA GLU A 37 -10.65 -17.08 -3.72
C GLU A 37 -10.22 -15.62 -3.56
N ARG A 38 -10.76 -14.71 -4.38
CA ARG A 38 -10.31 -13.31 -4.45
C ARG A 38 -11.45 -12.32 -4.62
N VAL A 39 -11.28 -11.13 -4.03
CA VAL A 39 -12.13 -9.96 -4.24
C VAL A 39 -11.25 -8.79 -4.69
N TYR A 40 -11.54 -8.22 -5.84
CA TYR A 40 -10.82 -7.10 -6.44
C TYR A 40 -11.56 -5.80 -6.14
N LEU A 41 -10.86 -4.85 -5.54
CA LEU A 41 -11.44 -3.64 -4.96
C LEU A 41 -10.69 -2.39 -5.44
N ARG A 42 -11.40 -1.26 -5.46
CA ARG A 42 -10.82 0.06 -5.72
C ARG A 42 -11.52 1.14 -4.93
N ALA A 43 -10.84 2.24 -4.64
CA ALA A 43 -11.47 3.46 -4.15
C ALA A 43 -12.15 4.23 -5.30
N TRP A 44 -12.97 5.23 -4.99
CA TRP A 44 -13.81 5.87 -6.00
C TRP A 44 -13.03 6.63 -7.10
N GLN A 45 -11.84 7.15 -6.78
CA GLN A 45 -10.99 7.86 -7.76
C GLN A 45 -9.94 6.97 -8.42
N ASP A 46 -9.70 5.76 -7.93
CA ASP A 46 -8.72 4.87 -8.56
C ASP A 46 -9.18 4.56 -10.00
N TRP A 47 -8.26 4.69 -10.96
CA TRP A 47 -8.55 4.54 -12.38
C TRP A 47 -8.34 3.13 -12.89
N ASP A 48 -7.48 2.37 -12.21
CA ASP A 48 -7.17 1.00 -12.57
C ASP A 48 -8.32 0.06 -12.16
N HIS A 49 -8.38 -1.10 -12.78
CA HIS A 49 -9.38 -2.12 -12.50
C HIS A 49 -9.50 -2.39 -11.00
N HIS A 50 -8.38 -2.48 -10.31
CA HIS A 50 -8.31 -2.63 -8.85
C HIS A 50 -7.05 -1.99 -8.28
N THR A 51 -7.07 -1.67 -7.00
CA THR A 51 -5.93 -1.19 -6.22
C THR A 51 -5.76 -1.98 -4.92
N LEU A 52 -6.73 -2.83 -4.58
CA LEU A 52 -6.63 -3.80 -3.50
C LEU A 52 -7.21 -5.14 -3.96
N ILE A 53 -6.50 -6.21 -3.64
CA ILE A 53 -7.00 -7.58 -3.81
C ILE A 53 -7.05 -8.23 -2.42
N LEU A 54 -8.20 -8.81 -2.07
CA LEU A 54 -8.32 -9.69 -0.92
C LEU A 54 -8.15 -11.13 -1.41
N LYS A 55 -7.18 -11.84 -0.85
CA LYS A 55 -6.94 -13.25 -1.14
C LYS A 55 -7.28 -14.09 0.07
N LYS A 56 -8.15 -15.09 -0.11
CA LYS A 56 -8.47 -16.06 0.93
C LYS A 56 -7.24 -16.87 1.34
N SER A 57 -6.99 -16.98 2.64
CA SER A 57 -5.85 -17.68 3.20
C SER A 57 -6.14 -18.17 4.62
N ASP A 58 -5.29 -19.01 5.17
CA ASP A 58 -5.35 -19.45 6.57
C ASP A 58 -4.64 -18.48 7.54
N HIS A 59 -3.93 -17.48 7.02
CA HIS A 59 -3.28 -16.43 7.81
C HIS A 59 -3.29 -15.07 7.09
N ALA A 60 -3.38 -14.00 7.87
CA ALA A 60 -3.30 -12.62 7.37
C ALA A 60 -1.89 -12.28 6.88
N GLY A 61 -1.78 -11.34 5.93
CA GLY A 61 -0.49 -10.91 5.42
C GLY A 61 -0.57 -10.14 4.12
N ILE A 62 0.59 -9.85 3.54
CA ILE A 62 0.73 -9.33 2.18
C ILE A 62 1.22 -10.44 1.27
N GLU A 63 0.57 -10.60 0.13
CA GLU A 63 0.99 -11.49 -0.95
C GLU A 63 1.96 -10.77 -1.88
N HIS A 64 1.61 -9.56 -2.30
CA HIS A 64 2.51 -8.69 -3.06
C HIS A 64 2.04 -7.23 -3.08
N VAL A 65 2.97 -6.35 -3.47
CA VAL A 65 2.73 -4.95 -3.82
C VAL A 65 3.07 -4.76 -5.28
N GLY A 66 2.09 -4.34 -6.07
CA GLY A 66 2.22 -4.08 -7.50
C GLY A 66 2.72 -2.66 -7.79
N TRP A 67 3.80 -2.56 -8.55
CA TRP A 67 4.36 -1.31 -9.07
C TRP A 67 4.21 -1.28 -10.58
N ARG A 68 3.53 -0.27 -11.09
CA ARG A 68 3.46 -0.08 -12.53
C ARG A 68 4.78 0.47 -13.05
N VAL A 69 5.31 -0.08 -14.15
CA VAL A 69 6.50 0.44 -14.85
C VAL A 69 6.13 1.59 -15.79
N GLU A 70 7.13 2.36 -16.26
CA GLU A 70 6.88 3.51 -17.15
C GLU A 70 6.56 3.10 -18.59
N THR A 71 7.16 2.00 -19.08
CA THR A 71 6.95 1.49 -20.44
C THR A 71 6.91 -0.04 -20.46
N PRO A 72 6.29 -0.67 -21.47
CA PRO A 72 6.27 -2.14 -21.56
C PRO A 72 7.67 -2.74 -21.71
N GLU A 73 8.62 -2.04 -22.36
CA GLU A 73 10.00 -2.48 -22.54
C GLU A 73 10.76 -2.56 -21.22
N ASP A 74 10.33 -1.82 -20.21
CA ASP A 74 10.95 -1.86 -18.87
C ASP A 74 10.77 -3.22 -18.19
N MET A 75 9.76 -4.00 -18.54
CA MET A 75 9.50 -5.31 -17.93
C MET A 75 10.65 -6.29 -18.17
N GLU A 76 11.09 -6.45 -19.44
CA GLU A 76 12.22 -7.31 -19.78
C GLU A 76 13.55 -6.75 -19.23
N ALA A 77 13.68 -5.42 -19.22
CA ALA A 77 14.86 -4.76 -18.69
C ALA A 77 15.00 -4.98 -17.17
N TYR A 78 13.90 -4.95 -16.43
CA TYR A 78 13.88 -5.27 -14.99
C TYR A 78 14.17 -6.76 -14.73
N GLU A 79 13.61 -7.69 -15.53
CA GLU A 79 13.95 -9.10 -15.39
C GLU A 79 15.47 -9.32 -15.52
N LYS A 80 16.08 -8.73 -16.53
CA LYS A 80 17.53 -8.80 -16.74
C LYS A 80 18.30 -8.22 -15.56
N GLN A 81 17.92 -7.03 -15.09
CA GLN A 81 18.58 -6.35 -13.96
C GLN A 81 18.47 -7.18 -12.68
N LEU A 82 17.29 -7.70 -12.34
CA LEU A 82 17.09 -8.53 -11.15
C LEU A 82 17.96 -9.78 -11.18
N LYS A 83 18.05 -10.45 -12.34
CA LYS A 83 18.94 -11.61 -12.54
C LYS A 83 20.42 -11.26 -12.37
N GLU A 84 20.86 -10.11 -12.90
CA GLU A 84 22.23 -9.60 -12.72
C GLU A 84 22.56 -9.29 -11.25
N LEU A 85 21.56 -8.87 -10.47
CA LEU A 85 21.67 -8.65 -9.03
C LEU A 85 21.56 -9.95 -8.21
N GLY A 86 21.31 -11.09 -8.85
CA GLY A 86 21.12 -12.39 -8.19
C GLY A 86 19.77 -12.51 -7.47
N ILE A 87 18.81 -11.66 -7.79
CA ILE A 87 17.46 -11.71 -7.26
C ILE A 87 16.61 -12.67 -8.11
N GLU A 88 16.06 -13.70 -7.50
CA GLU A 88 15.16 -14.63 -8.16
C GLU A 88 13.83 -13.92 -8.49
N CYS A 89 13.42 -13.99 -9.75
CA CYS A 89 12.18 -13.40 -10.23
C CYS A 89 11.45 -14.38 -11.16
N HIS A 90 10.13 -14.25 -11.21
CA HIS A 90 9.31 -15.12 -12.06
C HIS A 90 8.11 -14.36 -12.63
N TRP A 91 7.77 -14.69 -13.85
CA TRP A 91 6.63 -14.15 -14.54
C TRP A 91 5.33 -14.80 -14.07
N ILE A 92 4.31 -13.97 -13.91
CA ILE A 92 2.93 -14.36 -13.67
C ILE A 92 2.13 -14.01 -14.94
N GLU A 93 1.45 -15.00 -15.51
CA GLU A 93 0.59 -14.78 -16.68
C GLU A 93 -0.59 -13.86 -16.30
N GLY A 94 -0.86 -12.83 -17.11
CA GLY A 94 -1.91 -11.85 -16.87
C GLY A 94 -3.32 -12.42 -16.70
N ALA A 95 -3.60 -13.58 -17.30
CA ALA A 95 -4.88 -14.28 -17.12
C ALA A 95 -5.15 -14.75 -15.67
N LYS A 96 -4.14 -14.73 -14.78
CA LYS A 96 -4.30 -15.09 -13.37
C LYS A 96 -4.78 -13.95 -12.49
N GLU A 97 -4.63 -12.72 -12.97
CA GLU A 97 -5.02 -11.51 -12.27
C GLU A 97 -5.92 -10.65 -13.18
N PRO A 98 -7.26 -10.73 -13.02
CA PRO A 98 -8.20 -10.01 -13.84
C PRO A 98 -7.91 -8.52 -13.94
N GLY A 99 -8.03 -7.95 -15.13
CA GLY A 99 -7.79 -6.54 -15.38
C GLY A 99 -6.32 -6.12 -15.41
N GLN A 100 -5.36 -7.09 -15.30
CA GLN A 100 -3.93 -6.84 -15.39
C GLN A 100 -3.27 -7.76 -16.43
N GLY A 101 -2.22 -7.26 -17.08
CA GLY A 101 -1.35 -8.07 -17.93
C GLY A 101 -0.34 -8.89 -17.15
N ASP A 102 0.73 -9.32 -17.83
CA ASP A 102 1.79 -10.11 -17.21
C ASP A 102 2.49 -9.34 -16.09
N GLY A 103 2.73 -10.02 -14.97
CA GLY A 103 3.47 -9.51 -13.80
C GLY A 103 4.84 -10.17 -13.64
N LEU A 104 5.82 -9.45 -13.11
CA LEU A 104 7.14 -9.96 -12.74
C LEU A 104 7.30 -9.87 -11.22
N ARG A 105 7.26 -11.00 -10.52
CA ARG A 105 7.33 -11.09 -9.05
C ARG A 105 8.73 -11.42 -8.56
N PHE A 106 9.12 -10.78 -7.47
CA PHE A 106 10.40 -11.00 -6.79
C PHE A 106 10.31 -10.54 -5.33
N LEU A 107 11.30 -10.94 -4.52
CA LEU A 107 11.48 -10.40 -3.17
C LEU A 107 12.57 -9.32 -3.20
N THR A 108 12.32 -8.21 -2.52
CA THR A 108 13.39 -7.23 -2.24
C THR A 108 14.45 -7.85 -1.34
N PRO A 109 15.63 -7.23 -1.16
CA PRO A 109 16.66 -7.77 -0.24
C PRO A 109 16.16 -8.06 1.18
N GLY A 110 15.26 -7.24 1.72
CA GLY A 110 14.64 -7.44 3.04
C GLY A 110 13.44 -8.38 3.04
N GLY A 111 13.05 -8.93 1.88
CA GLY A 111 11.99 -9.93 1.78
C GLY A 111 10.59 -9.37 1.55
N MET A 112 10.45 -8.12 1.11
CA MET A 112 9.16 -7.56 0.70
C MET A 112 8.76 -8.13 -0.67
N PRO A 113 7.54 -8.67 -0.83
CA PRO A 113 7.07 -9.25 -2.08
C PRO A 113 6.60 -8.14 -3.03
N PHE A 114 7.35 -7.90 -4.09
CA PHE A 114 7.03 -6.92 -5.13
C PHE A 114 6.64 -7.60 -6.43
N GLU A 115 5.74 -6.94 -7.15
CA GLU A 115 5.37 -7.26 -8.52
C GLU A 115 5.57 -6.01 -9.39
N LEU A 116 6.17 -6.18 -10.56
CA LEU A 116 6.17 -5.18 -11.61
C LEU A 116 5.17 -5.57 -12.68
N TYR A 117 4.45 -4.60 -13.25
CA TYR A 117 3.52 -4.83 -14.34
C TYR A 117 3.41 -3.58 -15.23
N TRP A 118 2.91 -3.75 -16.45
CA TRP A 118 2.65 -2.64 -17.37
C TRP A 118 1.18 -2.51 -17.73
N GLU A 119 0.59 -3.58 -18.26
CA GLU A 119 -0.79 -3.55 -18.73
C GLU A 119 -1.77 -3.60 -17.57
N VAL A 120 -2.73 -2.68 -17.57
CA VAL A 120 -3.85 -2.67 -16.64
C VAL A 120 -5.08 -2.11 -17.33
N GLU A 121 -6.22 -2.75 -17.13
CA GLU A 121 -7.50 -2.25 -17.57
C GLU A 121 -7.91 -1.03 -16.74
N ARG A 122 -8.44 -0.03 -17.40
CA ARG A 122 -9.03 1.11 -16.72
C ARG A 122 -10.45 0.81 -16.34
N PHE A 123 -10.82 1.22 -15.15
CA PHE A 123 -12.20 1.10 -14.72
C PHE A 123 -13.13 1.86 -15.66
N ALA A 124 -14.16 1.15 -16.18
CA ALA A 124 -15.25 1.73 -16.92
C ALA A 124 -16.52 1.72 -16.04
N PRO A 125 -17.15 2.87 -15.76
CA PRO A 125 -18.39 2.91 -15.00
C PRO A 125 -19.47 2.03 -15.65
N GLN A 126 -20.15 1.22 -14.82
CA GLN A 126 -21.20 0.31 -15.26
C GLN A 126 -22.53 0.57 -14.53
N GLY A 127 -23.62 0.02 -15.04
CA GLY A 127 -24.91 0.03 -14.37
C GLY A 127 -25.66 1.36 -14.46
N ASN A 128 -26.15 1.87 -13.34
CA ASN A 128 -27.00 3.08 -13.31
C ASN A 128 -26.29 4.37 -13.77
N LEU A 129 -24.96 4.35 -13.84
CA LEU A 129 -24.17 5.46 -14.36
C LEU A 129 -24.29 5.54 -15.90
N GLN A 130 -24.56 4.42 -16.57
CA GLN A 130 -24.75 4.36 -18.03
C GLN A 130 -26.07 4.95 -18.51
N LYS A 131 -27.02 5.20 -17.59
CA LYS A 131 -28.29 5.86 -17.92
C LYS A 131 -28.21 7.39 -17.91
N GLN A 132 -27.06 7.93 -17.59
CA GLN A 132 -26.80 9.37 -17.69
C GLN A 132 -26.08 9.63 -19.02
N ASP A 133 -26.34 10.81 -19.58
CA ASP A 133 -25.75 11.29 -20.82
C ASP A 133 -24.30 10.79 -21.01
N ASP A 134 -23.99 10.13 -22.13
CA ASP A 134 -22.70 9.52 -22.40
C ASP A 134 -21.52 10.51 -22.21
N ASP A 135 -21.78 11.81 -22.49
CA ASP A 135 -20.79 12.86 -22.27
C ASP A 135 -20.49 13.15 -20.80
N LEU A 136 -21.42 12.83 -19.89
CA LEU A 136 -21.22 12.96 -18.44
C LEU A 136 -20.63 11.70 -17.83
N ALA A 137 -20.80 10.54 -18.44
CA ALA A 137 -20.31 9.27 -17.92
C ALA A 137 -18.79 9.25 -17.77
N SER A 138 -18.05 9.86 -18.70
CA SER A 138 -16.59 9.96 -18.65
C SER A 138 -16.05 10.85 -17.52
N ALA A 139 -16.85 11.82 -17.04
CA ALA A 139 -16.49 12.72 -15.96
C ALA A 139 -16.90 12.20 -14.57
N LEU A 140 -17.81 11.22 -14.50
CA LEU A 140 -18.36 10.73 -13.24
C LEU A 140 -17.31 10.05 -12.31
N PRO A 141 -16.28 9.34 -12.79
CA PRO A 141 -15.24 8.82 -11.93
C PRO A 141 -14.54 9.87 -11.05
N SER A 142 -14.53 11.13 -11.46
CA SER A 142 -13.93 12.22 -10.69
C SER A 142 -14.92 13.02 -9.81
N HIS A 143 -16.18 12.54 -9.69
CA HIS A 143 -17.20 13.20 -8.87
C HIS A 143 -17.33 12.58 -7.47
N PRO A 144 -16.74 13.20 -6.42
CA PRO A 144 -16.67 12.61 -5.08
C PRO A 144 -18.02 12.33 -4.43
N TRP A 145 -19.00 13.22 -4.59
CA TRP A 145 -20.30 13.12 -3.93
C TRP A 145 -21.14 11.91 -4.35
N LYS A 146 -20.89 11.32 -5.52
CA LYS A 146 -21.60 10.12 -5.97
C LYS A 146 -21.05 8.83 -5.37
N TYR A 147 -19.80 8.86 -4.96
CA TYR A 147 -19.08 7.69 -4.50
C TYR A 147 -18.87 7.67 -2.98
N ALA A 148 -18.89 8.82 -2.33
CA ALA A 148 -18.71 8.96 -0.88
C ALA A 148 -20.00 8.71 -0.08
N SER A 149 -21.01 8.04 -0.64
CA SER A 149 -22.29 7.81 0.04
C SER A 149 -22.30 6.57 0.93
N ARG A 150 -21.29 5.71 0.84
CA ARG A 150 -21.17 4.47 1.62
C ARG A 150 -19.88 4.44 2.40
N GLY A 151 -19.94 4.01 3.65
CA GLY A 151 -18.77 3.89 4.50
C GLY A 151 -18.00 5.19 4.68
N ILE A 152 -16.69 5.07 4.88
CA ILE A 152 -15.73 6.18 4.95
C ILE A 152 -15.60 6.87 3.60
N GLY A 153 -15.57 6.09 2.52
CA GLY A 153 -15.52 6.58 1.14
C GLY A 153 -14.17 7.22 0.76
N PRO A 154 -13.05 6.51 0.93
CA PRO A 154 -11.74 7.07 0.60
C PRO A 154 -11.62 7.37 -0.90
N ARG A 155 -10.84 8.39 -1.20
CA ARG A 155 -10.62 8.86 -2.56
C ARG A 155 -9.77 7.89 -3.37
N ARG A 156 -8.65 7.41 -2.79
CA ARG A 156 -7.68 6.54 -3.46
C ARG A 156 -6.95 5.65 -2.48
N PHE A 157 -6.42 4.56 -2.99
CA PHE A 157 -5.29 3.86 -2.40
C PHE A 157 -4.08 4.79 -2.41
N ASP A 158 -3.32 4.84 -1.32
CA ASP A 158 -2.31 5.89 -1.18
C ASP A 158 -0.90 5.35 -1.01
N HIS A 159 -0.68 4.48 -0.02
CA HIS A 159 0.63 3.93 0.26
C HIS A 159 0.57 2.59 1.00
N VAL A 160 1.72 1.94 1.06
CA VAL A 160 1.97 0.75 1.89
C VAL A 160 3.13 1.02 2.84
N ASN A 161 3.11 0.38 4.00
CA ASN A 161 4.21 0.45 4.95
C ASN A 161 4.63 -0.96 5.36
N PHE A 162 5.93 -1.17 5.48
CA PHE A 162 6.53 -2.42 5.93
C PHE A 162 7.37 -2.21 7.19
N LEU A 163 7.37 -3.19 8.06
CA LEU A 163 8.45 -3.38 9.02
C LEU A 163 9.54 -4.22 8.35
N THR A 164 10.81 -3.86 8.55
CA THR A 164 11.97 -4.58 8.01
C THR A 164 13.12 -4.52 9.02
N ASP A 165 14.03 -5.49 8.95
CA ASP A 165 15.18 -5.52 9.86
C ASP A 165 16.21 -4.44 9.53
N ASP A 166 16.29 -4.00 8.26
CA ASP A 166 17.19 -2.94 7.81
C ASP A 166 16.51 -1.96 6.84
N PRO A 167 15.86 -0.89 7.36
CA PRO A 167 15.23 0.13 6.53
C PRO A 167 16.23 0.91 5.64
N GLY A 168 17.50 0.97 6.02
CA GLY A 168 18.53 1.66 5.23
C GLY A 168 18.85 0.93 3.95
N THR A 169 19.16 -0.35 4.03
CA THR A 169 19.42 -1.21 2.86
C THR A 169 18.22 -1.23 1.91
N GLU A 170 16.99 -1.38 2.43
CA GLU A 170 15.80 -1.37 1.62
C GLU A 170 15.58 -0.03 0.89
N GLN A 171 15.75 1.08 1.60
CA GLN A 171 15.63 2.41 0.99
C GLN A 171 16.65 2.62 -0.12
N GLU A 172 17.93 2.29 0.13
CA GLU A 172 18.99 2.44 -0.87
C GLU A 172 18.72 1.58 -2.11
N TRP A 173 18.28 0.34 -1.91
CA TRP A 173 17.93 -0.57 -2.99
C TRP A 173 16.75 -0.04 -3.83
N MET A 174 15.64 0.33 -3.21
CA MET A 174 14.48 0.87 -3.92
C MET A 174 14.81 2.15 -4.69
N THR A 175 15.65 3.01 -4.11
CA THR A 175 16.05 4.25 -4.78
C THR A 175 16.94 3.98 -5.99
N ARG A 176 17.91 3.08 -5.85
CA ARG A 176 18.87 2.78 -6.92
C ARG A 176 18.29 1.91 -8.02
N GLU A 177 17.54 0.86 -7.64
CA GLU A 177 17.11 -0.16 -8.60
C GLU A 177 15.72 0.12 -9.20
N LEU A 178 14.81 0.74 -8.44
CA LEU A 178 13.44 1.04 -8.90
C LEU A 178 13.22 2.52 -9.23
N GLY A 179 14.20 3.39 -8.94
CA GLY A 179 14.08 4.83 -9.17
C GLY A 179 13.05 5.53 -8.26
N ILE A 180 12.72 4.94 -7.10
CA ILE A 180 11.81 5.53 -6.14
C ILE A 180 12.56 6.57 -5.32
N HIS A 181 12.06 7.81 -5.27
CA HIS A 181 12.73 8.91 -4.62
C HIS A 181 12.65 8.82 -3.10
N HIS A 182 13.77 8.96 -2.42
CA HIS A 182 13.84 9.12 -0.97
C HIS A 182 13.34 10.50 -0.56
N ARG A 183 12.35 10.57 0.33
CA ARG A 183 11.68 11.82 0.70
C ARG A 183 12.08 12.33 2.08
N TYR A 184 12.03 11.49 3.07
CA TYR A 184 12.46 11.78 4.44
C TYR A 184 12.77 10.50 5.18
N TYR A 185 13.47 10.64 6.31
CA TYR A 185 13.91 9.49 7.11
C TYR A 185 14.14 9.85 8.57
N ALA A 186 14.10 8.85 9.43
CA ALA A 186 14.44 8.95 10.84
C ALA A 186 15.69 8.12 11.15
N GLU A 187 16.54 8.63 12.04
CA GLU A 187 17.75 7.96 12.52
C GLU A 187 17.77 7.86 14.05
N SER A 188 18.41 6.80 14.53
CA SER A 188 18.75 6.67 15.96
C SER A 188 19.91 7.58 16.35
N SER A 189 20.18 7.71 17.66
CA SER A 189 21.36 8.42 18.18
C SER A 189 22.69 7.78 17.74
N GLY A 190 22.68 6.51 17.37
CA GLY A 190 23.81 5.79 16.80
C GLY A 190 23.99 5.99 15.29
N GLY A 191 23.10 6.76 14.63
CA GLY A 191 23.13 6.97 13.18
C GLY A 191 22.49 5.84 12.37
N GLU A 192 21.81 4.87 13.01
CA GLU A 192 21.12 3.79 12.31
C GLU A 192 19.81 4.30 11.73
N ARG A 193 19.47 3.84 10.51
CA ARG A 193 18.19 4.13 9.89
C ARG A 193 17.06 3.42 10.62
N MET A 194 16.13 4.22 11.16
CA MET A 194 14.93 3.72 11.87
C MET A 194 13.72 3.65 10.98
N ALA A 195 13.60 4.58 10.04
CA ALA A 195 12.52 4.59 9.05
C ALA A 195 12.92 5.38 7.82
N SER A 196 12.32 5.06 6.68
CA SER A 196 12.44 5.81 5.42
C SER A 196 11.09 5.82 4.69
N TRP A 197 10.79 6.95 4.08
CA TRP A 197 9.57 7.17 3.29
C TRP A 197 9.98 7.56 1.88
N LEU A 198 9.41 6.86 0.91
CA LEU A 198 9.79 6.97 -0.50
C LEU A 198 8.55 7.11 -1.38
N SER A 199 8.66 7.86 -2.47
CA SER A 199 7.63 7.93 -3.50
C SER A 199 8.23 8.09 -4.89
N ARG A 200 7.54 7.58 -5.89
CA ARG A 200 7.85 7.85 -7.28
C ARG A 200 7.13 9.08 -7.79
N THR A 201 5.91 9.29 -7.33
CA THR A 201 5.06 10.43 -7.65
C THR A 201 5.34 11.64 -6.74
N ASN A 202 4.50 12.65 -6.83
CA ASN A 202 4.60 13.84 -5.97
C ASN A 202 4.03 13.64 -4.56
N LEU A 203 3.52 12.47 -4.23
CA LEU A 203 3.06 12.16 -2.88
C LEU A 203 4.22 12.20 -1.88
N SER A 204 3.92 12.45 -0.64
CA SER A 204 4.92 12.42 0.44
C SER A 204 5.61 11.06 0.51
N HIS A 205 4.86 9.99 0.36
CA HIS A 205 5.36 8.63 0.16
C HIS A 205 4.29 7.74 -0.48
N GLU A 206 4.72 6.71 -1.16
CA GLU A 206 3.95 5.59 -1.70
C GLU A 206 4.36 4.29 -1.02
N VAL A 207 5.59 4.24 -0.51
CA VAL A 207 6.07 3.16 0.33
C VAL A 207 6.88 3.71 1.50
N ALA A 208 6.68 3.11 2.67
CA ALA A 208 7.50 3.36 3.85
C ALA A 208 8.09 2.04 4.36
N VAL A 209 9.29 2.13 4.92
CA VAL A 209 9.94 1.03 5.63
C VAL A 209 10.37 1.50 7.00
N GLN A 210 10.05 0.73 8.02
CA GLN A 210 10.36 1.04 9.41
C GLN A 210 11.09 -0.14 10.05
N ARG A 211 11.94 0.14 11.04
CA ARG A 211 12.67 -0.89 11.76
C ARG A 211 11.72 -1.81 12.52
N ASN A 212 11.80 -3.08 12.20
CA ASN A 212 11.14 -4.15 12.94
C ASN A 212 11.86 -4.35 14.29
N LYS A 213 11.21 -3.99 15.38
CA LYS A 213 11.80 -4.15 16.73
C LYS A 213 12.05 -5.62 17.09
N ASN A 214 11.28 -6.54 16.51
CA ASN A 214 11.40 -7.97 16.77
C ASN A 214 12.47 -8.65 15.89
N GLN A 215 12.98 -7.97 14.85
CA GLN A 215 14.01 -8.46 13.93
C GLN A 215 13.68 -9.87 13.38
N ASN A 216 12.47 -10.05 12.89
CA ASN A 216 11.95 -11.30 12.35
C ASN A 216 11.57 -11.21 10.87
N GLY A 217 12.26 -10.34 10.12
CA GLY A 217 12.10 -10.16 8.69
C GLY A 217 11.05 -9.11 8.31
N ALA A 218 10.68 -9.09 7.03
CA ALA A 218 9.67 -8.17 6.51
C ALA A 218 8.27 -8.56 6.98
N LEU A 219 7.49 -7.55 7.43
CA LEU A 219 6.08 -7.69 7.75
C LEU A 219 5.30 -6.55 7.10
N LEU A 220 4.08 -6.80 6.65
CA LEU A 220 3.17 -5.71 6.30
C LEU A 220 2.81 -4.95 7.58
N HIS A 221 3.10 -3.64 7.62
CA HIS A 221 2.66 -2.78 8.70
C HIS A 221 1.23 -2.30 8.45
N HIS A 222 0.97 -1.68 7.29
CA HIS A 222 -0.37 -1.26 6.90
C HIS A 222 -0.50 -1.01 5.39
N VAL A 223 -1.75 -0.98 4.94
CA VAL A 223 -2.19 -0.37 3.70
C VAL A 223 -2.95 0.91 4.03
N ALA A 224 -2.79 1.97 3.22
CA ALA A 224 -3.35 3.29 3.54
C ALA A 224 -4.27 3.83 2.46
N TYR A 225 -5.28 4.57 2.92
CA TYR A 225 -6.32 5.18 2.10
C TYR A 225 -6.48 6.66 2.40
N PHE A 226 -6.49 7.47 1.35
CA PHE A 226 -6.62 8.92 1.44
C PHE A 226 -8.08 9.37 1.44
N VAL A 227 -8.43 10.27 2.38
CA VAL A 227 -9.68 11.02 2.40
C VAL A 227 -9.41 12.53 2.24
N ASP A 228 -10.40 13.29 1.76
CA ASP A 228 -10.21 14.66 1.27
C ASP A 228 -10.02 15.71 2.38
N SER A 229 -10.50 15.43 3.59
CA SER A 229 -10.53 16.48 4.64
C SER A 229 -10.46 15.92 6.07
N PRO A 230 -10.04 16.74 7.03
CA PRO A 230 -10.11 16.39 8.46
C PRO A 230 -11.52 16.03 8.95
N ASP A 231 -12.58 16.62 8.39
CA ASP A 231 -13.95 16.28 8.74
C ASP A 231 -14.28 14.83 8.37
N GLN A 232 -13.77 14.34 7.26
CA GLN A 232 -13.91 12.95 6.88
C GLN A 232 -13.15 11.99 7.82
N MET A 233 -12.06 12.43 8.44
CA MET A 233 -11.36 11.65 9.48
C MET A 233 -12.22 11.49 10.73
N LEU A 234 -12.89 12.55 11.20
CA LEU A 234 -13.83 12.48 12.33
C LEU A 234 -15.03 11.59 12.00
N ARG A 235 -15.56 11.71 10.78
CA ARG A 235 -16.61 10.81 10.27
C ARG A 235 -16.12 9.36 10.20
N ALA A 236 -14.87 9.12 9.77
CA ALA A 236 -14.28 7.78 9.73
C ALA A 236 -14.24 7.16 11.13
N ALA A 237 -13.80 7.91 12.14
CA ALA A 237 -13.80 7.44 13.53
C ALA A 237 -15.20 7.04 14.01
N THR A 238 -16.25 7.84 13.68
CA THR A 238 -17.64 7.52 14.01
C THR A 238 -18.11 6.23 13.32
N ILE A 239 -17.83 6.09 12.02
CA ILE A 239 -18.21 4.89 11.23
C ILE A 239 -17.54 3.64 11.81
N LEU A 240 -16.25 3.70 12.16
CA LEU A 240 -15.54 2.58 12.77
C LEU A 240 -16.21 2.18 14.11
N ALA A 241 -16.48 3.16 14.98
CA ALA A 241 -17.12 2.93 16.27
C ALA A 241 -18.53 2.33 16.11
N ASP A 242 -19.36 2.85 15.19
CA ASP A 242 -20.72 2.35 14.92
C ASP A 242 -20.72 0.90 14.39
N ASN A 243 -19.65 0.48 13.74
CA ASN A 243 -19.47 -0.88 13.25
C ASN A 243 -18.67 -1.80 14.20
N GLY A 244 -18.33 -1.32 15.41
CA GLY A 244 -17.59 -2.08 16.41
C GLY A 244 -16.13 -2.36 16.03
N ILE A 245 -15.53 -1.54 15.15
CA ILE A 245 -14.12 -1.61 14.77
C ILE A 245 -13.32 -0.74 15.73
N GLU A 246 -12.38 -1.35 16.43
CA GLU A 246 -11.50 -0.64 17.36
C GLU A 246 -10.48 0.24 16.60
N ILE A 247 -10.37 1.50 17.04
CA ILE A 247 -9.30 2.40 16.60
C ILE A 247 -8.06 2.08 17.41
N GLU A 248 -7.02 1.60 16.75
CA GLU A 248 -5.73 1.30 17.37
C GLU A 248 -5.01 2.58 17.79
N TRP A 249 -4.98 3.58 16.88
CA TRP A 249 -4.27 4.84 17.12
C TRP A 249 -4.89 5.97 16.31
N GLY A 250 -4.97 7.16 16.91
CA GLY A 250 -5.53 8.36 16.28
C GLY A 250 -6.98 8.65 16.70
N PRO A 251 -7.62 9.68 16.11
CA PRO A 251 -7.02 10.61 15.16
C PRO A 251 -5.85 11.39 15.77
N GLY A 252 -4.79 11.55 14.99
CA GLY A 252 -3.58 12.27 15.36
C GLY A 252 -2.91 12.88 14.13
N GLN A 253 -1.81 13.59 14.32
CA GLN A 253 -1.05 14.18 13.20
C GLN A 253 0.41 13.74 13.24
N HIS A 254 0.91 13.22 12.13
CA HIS A 254 2.32 12.95 11.93
C HIS A 254 3.10 14.24 11.66
N GLY A 255 4.21 14.44 12.37
CA GLY A 255 5.10 15.58 12.09
C GLY A 255 5.86 15.39 10.78
N THR A 256 6.25 14.16 10.42
CA THR A 256 7.04 13.87 9.22
C THR A 256 6.35 14.28 7.93
N SER A 257 5.09 13.94 7.77
CA SER A 257 4.29 14.23 6.56
C SER A 257 3.32 15.40 6.74
N GLY A 258 3.04 15.80 7.98
CA GLY A 258 1.96 16.75 8.29
C GLY A 258 0.56 16.17 8.15
N ALA A 259 0.43 14.89 7.84
CA ALA A 259 -0.86 14.24 7.63
C ALA A 259 -1.59 13.93 8.94
N ILE A 260 -2.90 14.02 8.91
CA ILE A 260 -3.79 13.54 9.96
C ILE A 260 -4.10 12.08 9.65
N PHE A 261 -3.98 11.21 10.65
CA PHE A 261 -4.07 9.76 10.51
C PHE A 261 -5.05 9.12 11.49
N LEU A 262 -5.49 7.92 11.16
CA LEU A 262 -6.25 7.02 12.00
C LEU A 262 -5.94 5.58 11.58
N TYR A 263 -5.59 4.72 12.54
CA TYR A 263 -5.30 3.31 12.32
C TYR A 263 -6.36 2.42 12.95
N CYS A 264 -6.74 1.37 12.23
CA CYS A 264 -7.58 0.29 12.72
C CYS A 264 -7.13 -1.05 12.12
N PHE A 265 -7.73 -2.15 12.57
CA PHE A 265 -7.51 -3.47 11.97
C PHE A 265 -8.76 -3.92 11.21
N GLU A 266 -8.56 -4.43 9.99
CA GLU A 266 -9.61 -5.19 9.33
C GLU A 266 -9.81 -6.56 10.01
N PRO A 267 -10.93 -7.26 9.80
CA PRO A 267 -11.28 -8.44 10.58
C PRO A 267 -10.26 -9.59 10.62
N SER A 268 -9.35 -9.70 9.66
CA SER A 268 -8.30 -10.72 9.64
C SER A 268 -7.03 -10.28 10.35
N GLY A 269 -6.93 -9.00 10.76
CA GLY A 269 -5.81 -8.44 11.51
C GLY A 269 -4.80 -7.65 10.66
N ASN A 270 -5.02 -7.43 9.36
CA ASN A 270 -4.20 -6.47 8.63
C ASN A 270 -4.53 -5.05 9.06
N ARG A 271 -3.50 -4.24 9.33
CA ARG A 271 -3.69 -2.84 9.71
C ARG A 271 -4.04 -1.99 8.50
N VAL A 272 -5.03 -1.11 8.69
CA VAL A 272 -5.50 -0.14 7.70
C VAL A 272 -5.33 1.26 8.26
N GLU A 273 -4.72 2.14 7.48
CA GLU A 273 -4.65 3.57 7.77
C GLU A 273 -5.69 4.33 6.93
N VAL A 274 -6.39 5.23 7.56
CA VAL A 274 -7.13 6.30 6.89
C VAL A 274 -6.39 7.59 7.18
N TRP A 275 -6.06 8.38 6.15
CA TRP A 275 -5.30 9.60 6.35
C TRP A 275 -5.72 10.72 5.40
N THR A 276 -5.36 11.96 5.77
CA THR A 276 -5.61 13.15 4.95
C THR A 276 -4.50 14.18 5.11
N GLY A 277 -4.35 15.07 4.13
CA GLY A 277 -3.25 16.02 4.10
C GLY A 277 -1.97 15.39 3.53
N GLY A 278 -0.86 15.59 4.21
CA GLY A 278 0.43 15.12 3.73
C GLY A 278 1.10 16.10 2.76
N LEU A 279 2.43 16.04 2.74
CA LEU A 279 3.24 16.88 1.85
C LEU A 279 3.06 16.45 0.40
N LEU A 280 2.99 17.42 -0.51
CA LEU A 280 3.17 17.21 -1.94
C LEU A 280 4.55 17.77 -2.33
N ILE A 281 5.36 16.93 -2.96
CA ILE A 281 6.77 17.22 -3.24
C ILE A 281 6.96 17.32 -4.75
N PHE A 282 7.13 18.56 -5.25
CA PHE A 282 7.31 18.85 -6.68
C PHE A 282 8.76 19.12 -7.10
N PRO A 283 9.65 19.66 -6.24
CA PRO A 283 11.01 20.01 -6.65
C PRO A 283 11.78 18.77 -7.13
N PRO A 284 12.40 18.80 -8.34
CA PRO A 284 13.17 17.67 -8.86
C PRO A 284 14.50 17.46 -8.12
N ASP A 285 14.98 18.49 -7.45
CA ASP A 285 16.21 18.53 -6.64
C ASP A 285 15.94 18.40 -5.14
N TRP A 286 14.83 17.74 -4.78
CA TRP A 286 14.47 17.48 -3.40
C TRP A 286 15.60 16.77 -2.63
N THR A 287 15.97 17.33 -1.49
CA THR A 287 16.88 16.70 -0.54
C THR A 287 16.08 16.04 0.58
N PRO A 288 16.33 14.76 0.89
CA PRO A 288 15.60 14.06 1.95
C PRO A 288 15.69 14.79 3.30
N ILE A 289 14.55 14.97 3.97
CA ILE A 289 14.51 15.57 5.31
C ILE A 289 14.94 14.53 6.34
N ARG A 290 15.91 14.87 7.17
CA ARG A 290 16.39 14.04 8.26
C ARG A 290 15.64 14.39 9.55
N TRP A 291 15.03 13.38 10.17
CA TRP A 291 14.46 13.45 11.51
C TRP A 291 15.47 12.87 12.50
N THR A 292 16.05 13.75 13.30
CA THR A 292 17.06 13.36 14.30
C THR A 292 16.39 12.78 15.55
N PRO A 293 17.13 12.05 16.41
CA PRO A 293 16.56 11.45 17.61
C PRO A 293 15.85 12.44 18.54
N GLU A 294 16.32 13.69 18.58
CA GLU A 294 15.76 14.74 19.45
C GLU A 294 14.33 15.16 19.03
N VAL A 295 13.96 14.93 17.80
CA VAL A 295 12.64 15.29 17.22
C VAL A 295 11.89 14.09 16.65
N ALA A 296 12.42 12.89 16.77
CA ALA A 296 11.84 11.69 16.16
C ALA A 296 10.43 11.39 16.69
N GLU A 297 10.18 11.60 17.99
CA GLU A 297 8.85 11.42 18.59
C GLU A 297 7.82 12.35 17.95
N LEU A 298 8.18 13.62 17.72
CA LEU A 298 7.33 14.57 17.00
C LEU A 298 7.08 14.16 15.55
N GLY A 299 8.01 13.42 14.97
CA GLY A 299 7.85 12.86 13.62
C GLY A 299 6.70 11.87 13.54
N TYR A 300 6.57 11.00 14.52
CA TYR A 300 5.48 10.04 14.62
C TYR A 300 4.18 10.70 15.07
N GLU A 301 4.24 11.54 16.11
CA GLU A 301 3.06 12.17 16.70
C GLU A 301 3.34 13.63 17.06
N LEU A 302 2.77 14.54 16.26
CA LEU A 302 2.79 15.97 16.58
C LEU A 302 1.71 16.33 17.62
N TRP A 303 0.56 15.69 17.51
CA TRP A 303 -0.55 15.71 18.46
C TRP A 303 -1.45 14.47 18.26
N GLY A 304 -2.12 14.04 19.31
CA GLY A 304 -3.03 12.87 19.32
C GLY A 304 -2.95 12.10 20.63
N SER A 305 -3.29 10.82 20.58
CA SER A 305 -3.04 9.88 21.67
C SER A 305 -1.65 9.27 21.52
N ALA A 306 -1.05 8.86 22.63
CA ALA A 306 0.28 8.24 22.62
C ALA A 306 0.33 7.04 21.67
N MET A 307 1.44 6.91 20.95
CA MET A 307 1.69 5.79 20.03
C MET A 307 1.61 4.46 20.78
N PRO A 308 0.77 3.50 20.33
CA PRO A 308 0.65 2.21 21.01
C PRO A 308 1.90 1.33 20.78
N ASP A 309 2.17 0.42 21.72
CA ASP A 309 3.30 -0.50 21.62
C ASP A 309 3.24 -1.39 20.38
N THR A 310 2.03 -1.70 19.91
CA THR A 310 1.78 -2.50 18.70
C THR A 310 2.27 -1.82 17.42
N TYR A 311 2.39 -0.51 17.39
CA TYR A 311 2.72 0.23 16.18
C TYR A 311 4.06 -0.19 15.54
N LEU A 312 5.11 -0.43 16.35
CA LEU A 312 6.43 -0.85 15.86
C LEU A 312 6.75 -2.33 16.14
N THR A 313 5.81 -3.10 16.65
CA THR A 313 6.02 -4.51 17.03
C THR A 313 5.07 -5.49 16.36
N TYR A 314 3.96 -5.01 15.78
CA TYR A 314 2.97 -5.82 15.10
C TYR A 314 2.92 -5.50 13.61
N GLY A 315 2.94 -6.55 12.81
CA GLY A 315 2.68 -6.57 11.38
C GLY A 315 2.28 -7.98 10.97
N THR A 316 1.66 -8.10 9.80
CA THR A 316 1.25 -9.39 9.25
C THR A 316 2.29 -9.93 8.27
N ALA A 317 2.28 -11.25 8.03
CA ALA A 317 3.32 -11.95 7.28
C ALA A 317 3.51 -11.40 5.85
N SER A 318 4.75 -11.30 5.41
CA SER A 318 5.15 -10.75 4.12
C SER A 318 5.88 -11.81 3.30
N HIS A 319 5.18 -12.49 2.39
CA HIS A 319 5.76 -13.50 1.49
C HIS A 319 4.73 -13.93 0.43
N PHE A 320 5.20 -14.45 -0.69
CA PHE A 320 4.35 -15.09 -1.68
C PHE A 320 3.85 -16.46 -1.18
N THR A 321 2.58 -16.76 -1.40
CA THR A 321 2.02 -18.10 -1.22
C THR A 321 1.84 -18.82 -2.56
N ASP A 322 1.72 -18.08 -3.66
CA ASP A 322 1.57 -18.61 -5.02
C ASP A 322 2.92 -18.82 -5.75
N ALA A 323 4.05 -18.52 -5.12
CA ALA A 323 5.36 -18.77 -5.71
C ALA A 323 5.60 -20.30 -5.86
N PRO A 324 6.21 -20.78 -6.95
CA PRO A 324 6.55 -22.19 -7.07
C PRO A 324 7.47 -22.57 -5.91
N GLN A 325 7.03 -23.53 -5.10
CA GLN A 325 7.88 -24.10 -4.05
C GLN A 325 9.15 -24.63 -4.74
N ARG A 326 10.33 -24.20 -4.28
CA ARG A 326 11.60 -24.77 -4.73
C ARG A 326 11.52 -26.30 -4.55
N SER A 327 11.63 -27.04 -5.63
CA SER A 327 12.06 -28.42 -5.52
C SER A 327 13.48 -28.38 -4.98
N VAL A 328 13.65 -28.69 -3.70
CA VAL A 328 14.96 -28.92 -3.10
C VAL A 328 15.52 -30.17 -3.80
N SER A 329 16.34 -29.95 -4.85
CA SER A 329 17.19 -31.01 -5.38
C SER A 329 18.23 -31.28 -4.31
N SER A 330 18.09 -32.40 -3.61
CA SER A 330 19.11 -32.92 -2.70
C SER A 330 20.44 -32.99 -3.45
N PRO A 331 21.55 -32.44 -2.92
CA PRO A 331 22.84 -32.65 -3.52
C PRO A 331 23.19 -34.14 -3.47
N SER A 332 23.47 -34.68 -4.64
CA SER A 332 24.04 -36.02 -4.82
C SER A 332 25.48 -36.08 -4.36
#